data_631a67fe34c8f01926edd086e1395987
#
_entry.id   631a67fe34c8f01926edd086e1395987
#
_cell.length_a   1.000
_cell.length_b   1.000
_cell.length_c   1.000
_cell.angle_alpha   90.00
_cell.angle_beta   90.00
_cell.angle_gamma   90.00
#
_symmetry.space_group_name_H-M   'P 1'
#
loop_
_entity.id
_entity.type
_entity.pdbx_description
1 polymer ?
#
loop_
_entity_poly.entity_id
_entity_poly.type
_entity_poly.pdbx_seq_one_letter_code
_entity_poly.pdbx_strand_id
1 'polypeptide(L)'
;MAGNPVLNNEPEMEESQIGEFRGPKSRHRYSYYVEPYDESDRTGRFLSVMAAVLRHSAYSYWLDLYSRITTKCSRCADVCPVYDASQDPRDIPCYRTELILDIYRRYFTLGGMMRARLGHAWELSDRHIDEMAESIYRCTACRRCTTECPLGIDHALMTHLMRHILSEVGLVPKALVVAVREQLEGDT
;
A
#
# COMPACT_ATOMS: atom_id res chain seq x y z
N MET A 1 11.38 5.04 -19.37
CA MET A 1 10.87 4.83 -18.02
C MET A 1 9.83 5.92 -17.77
N ALA A 2 8.55 5.61 -17.86
CA ALA A 2 7.50 6.58 -17.53
C ALA A 2 7.45 6.67 -16.00
N GLY A 3 7.88 7.80 -15.45
CA GLY A 3 7.74 8.09 -14.03
C GLY A 3 6.26 8.03 -13.64
N ASN A 4 5.99 7.68 -12.39
CA ASN A 4 4.63 7.58 -11.85
C ASN A 4 3.90 8.92 -12.04
N PRO A 5 2.88 9.03 -12.92
CA PRO A 5 2.24 10.31 -13.24
C PRO A 5 1.54 10.94 -12.03
N VAL A 6 1.16 10.13 -11.03
CA VAL A 6 0.51 10.61 -9.81
C VAL A 6 1.49 11.35 -8.90
N LEU A 7 2.76 10.93 -8.90
CA LEU A 7 3.79 11.56 -8.06
C LEU A 7 4.51 12.71 -8.78
N ASN A 8 4.47 12.76 -10.13
CA ASN A 8 5.24 13.73 -10.93
C ASN A 8 4.47 15.01 -11.29
N ASN A 9 3.15 15.05 -11.14
CA ASN A 9 2.30 16.19 -11.51
C ASN A 9 1.93 17.12 -10.35
N GLU A 10 2.49 16.90 -9.18
CA GLU A 10 2.23 17.73 -8.01
C GLU A 10 3.23 18.88 -7.91
N PRO A 11 2.84 20.05 -7.33
CA PRO A 11 3.74 21.19 -7.18
C PRO A 11 5.01 20.76 -6.43
N GLU A 12 6.16 21.19 -6.95
CA GLU A 12 7.46 20.94 -6.31
C GLU A 12 7.45 21.54 -4.89
N MET A 13 7.46 20.67 -3.88
CA MET A 13 7.76 21.06 -2.52
C MET A 13 9.27 20.95 -2.30
N GLU A 14 9.85 21.89 -1.58
CA GLU A 14 11.26 21.80 -1.18
C GLU A 14 11.47 20.50 -0.36
N GLU A 15 12.54 19.76 -0.66
CA GLU A 15 12.87 18.48 0.03
C GLU A 15 12.95 18.64 1.54
N SER A 16 13.39 19.79 2.04
CA SER A 16 13.39 20.16 3.46
C SER A 16 12.00 20.06 4.10
N GLN A 17 10.95 20.48 3.37
CA GLN A 17 9.58 20.46 3.88
C GLN A 17 9.00 19.04 3.96
N ILE A 18 9.40 18.15 3.05
CA ILE A 18 8.99 16.75 3.05
C ILE A 18 9.68 15.98 4.18
N GLY A 19 10.97 16.27 4.43
CA GLY A 19 11.75 15.64 5.48
C GLY A 19 11.27 16.01 6.90
N GLU A 20 10.77 17.21 7.08
CA GLU A 20 10.24 17.70 8.38
C GLU A 20 8.84 17.13 8.70
N PHE A 21 8.07 16.78 7.67
CA PHE A 21 6.74 16.20 7.86
C PHE A 21 6.78 14.71 8.21
N ARG A 22 7.53 14.39 9.23
CA ARG A 22 7.34 13.15 9.98
C ARG A 22 6.40 13.48 11.12
N GLY A 23 5.10 13.34 10.91
CA GLY A 23 4.08 13.68 11.89
C GLY A 23 4.39 13.19 13.32
N PRO A 24 3.78 13.78 14.33
CA PRO A 24 4.06 13.42 15.72
C PRO A 24 3.97 11.91 15.89
N LYS A 25 5.00 11.31 16.45
CA LYS A 25 5.04 9.88 16.77
C LYS A 25 3.89 9.59 17.73
N SER A 26 2.73 9.16 17.22
CA SER A 26 1.63 8.76 18.08
C SER A 26 2.06 7.52 18.89
N ARG A 27 1.62 7.43 20.14
CA ARG A 27 1.96 6.28 21.01
C ARG A 27 1.60 4.94 20.35
N HIS A 28 0.56 4.90 19.52
CA HIS A 28 0.12 3.70 18.82
C HIS A 28 1.01 3.31 17.64
N ARG A 29 1.86 4.20 17.13
CA ARG A 29 2.79 3.95 16.02
C ARG A 29 4.17 3.51 16.45
N TYR A 30 4.53 3.63 17.73
CA TYR A 30 5.85 3.22 18.20
C TYR A 30 6.18 1.75 17.95
N SER A 31 5.19 0.88 17.99
CA SER A 31 5.36 -0.55 17.71
C SER A 31 5.66 -0.87 16.25
N TYR A 32 5.38 0.06 15.34
CA TYR A 32 5.58 -0.10 13.89
C TYR A 32 6.70 0.78 13.34
N TYR A 33 7.28 1.64 14.17
CA TYR A 33 8.31 2.55 13.71
C TYR A 33 9.56 1.78 13.34
N VAL A 34 9.94 1.88 12.07
CA VAL A 34 11.18 1.36 11.54
C VAL A 34 12.15 2.53 11.44
N GLU A 35 13.31 2.38 12.07
CA GLU A 35 14.38 3.37 12.23
C GLU A 35 14.90 3.92 10.88
N PRO A 36 15.74 4.97 10.89
CA PRO A 36 15.77 6.01 9.88
C PRO A 36 15.83 5.53 8.45
N TYR A 37 15.09 6.24 7.62
CA TYR A 37 14.96 6.01 6.20
C TYR A 37 16.33 6.10 5.49
N ASP A 38 16.77 4.98 4.93
CA ASP A 38 17.80 4.91 3.92
C ASP A 38 17.10 4.77 2.55
N GLU A 39 17.19 5.80 1.72
CA GLU A 39 16.59 5.80 0.38
C GLU A 39 17.17 4.72 -0.53
N SER A 40 18.37 4.23 -0.20
CA SER A 40 19.02 3.17 -0.97
C SER A 40 18.38 1.80 -0.83
N ASP A 41 17.60 1.54 0.25
CA ASP A 41 16.94 0.26 0.52
C ASP A 41 15.43 0.41 0.80
N ARG A 42 14.70 0.95 -0.16
CA ARG A 42 13.24 1.10 -0.08
C ARG A 42 12.53 -0.24 0.08
N THR A 43 13.01 -1.25 -0.61
CA THR A 43 12.44 -2.61 -0.59
C THR A 43 12.58 -3.26 0.78
N GLY A 44 13.79 -3.23 1.36
CA GLY A 44 14.03 -3.78 2.70
C GLY A 44 13.21 -3.05 3.76
N ARG A 45 13.10 -1.71 3.65
CA ARG A 45 12.25 -0.92 4.54
C ARG A 45 10.77 -1.30 4.42
N PHE A 46 10.26 -1.44 3.20
CA PHE A 46 8.87 -1.87 2.98
C PHE A 46 8.58 -3.21 3.66
N LEU A 47 9.44 -4.19 3.47
CA LEU A 47 9.30 -5.51 4.10
C LEU A 47 9.42 -5.45 5.62
N SER A 48 10.30 -4.63 6.17
CA SER A 48 10.46 -4.43 7.61
C SER A 48 9.23 -3.79 8.24
N VAL A 49 8.67 -2.75 7.61
CA VAL A 49 7.43 -2.11 8.05
C VAL A 49 6.27 -3.11 7.97
N MET A 50 6.15 -3.85 6.86
CA MET A 50 5.12 -4.87 6.72
C MET A 50 5.24 -5.94 7.81
N ALA A 51 6.44 -6.43 8.11
CA ALA A 51 6.68 -7.39 9.18
C ALA A 51 6.26 -6.86 10.55
N ALA A 52 6.58 -5.58 10.85
CA ALA A 52 6.19 -4.93 12.09
C ALA A 52 4.66 -4.80 12.22
N VAL A 53 3.99 -4.35 11.15
CA VAL A 53 2.52 -4.25 11.11
C VAL A 53 1.87 -5.61 11.33
N LEU A 54 2.36 -6.66 10.65
CA LEU A 54 1.82 -8.02 10.78
C LEU A 54 2.01 -8.60 12.18
N ARG A 55 3.12 -8.26 12.86
CA ARG A 55 3.39 -8.74 14.23
C ARG A 55 2.48 -8.10 15.27
N HIS A 56 2.11 -6.83 15.08
CA HIS A 56 1.43 -6.01 16.08
C HIS A 56 -0.04 -5.72 15.78
N SER A 57 -0.61 -6.35 14.75
CA SER A 57 -1.99 -6.11 14.34
C SER A 57 -2.70 -7.38 13.86
N ALA A 58 -4.03 -7.30 13.72
CA ALA A 58 -4.85 -8.37 13.17
C ALA A 58 -4.75 -8.52 11.64
N TYR A 59 -3.96 -7.69 10.94
CA TYR A 59 -3.83 -7.78 9.49
C TYR A 59 -3.25 -9.10 9.01
N SER A 60 -2.41 -9.75 9.80
CA SER A 60 -1.86 -11.08 9.49
C SER A 60 -2.96 -12.11 9.23
N TYR A 61 -4.02 -12.10 10.05
CA TYR A 61 -5.18 -12.99 9.88
C TYR A 61 -5.90 -12.72 8.56
N TRP A 62 -6.18 -11.45 8.24
CA TRP A 62 -6.88 -11.07 7.01
C TRP A 62 -6.05 -11.38 5.76
N LEU A 63 -4.74 -11.12 5.79
CA LEU A 63 -3.86 -11.45 4.67
C LEU A 63 -3.78 -12.96 4.43
N ASP A 64 -3.66 -13.77 5.50
CA ASP A 64 -3.66 -15.24 5.36
C ASP A 64 -4.98 -15.72 4.78
N LEU A 65 -6.11 -15.29 5.33
CA LEU A 65 -7.44 -15.65 4.85
C LEU A 65 -7.62 -15.25 3.38
N TYR A 66 -7.40 -13.99 3.04
CA TYR A 66 -7.63 -13.49 1.68
C TYR A 66 -6.66 -14.10 0.67
N SER A 67 -5.43 -14.39 1.07
CA SER A 67 -4.45 -15.05 0.22
C SER A 67 -4.88 -16.45 -0.26
N ARG A 68 -5.75 -17.11 0.53
CA ARG A 68 -6.28 -18.45 0.24
C ARG A 68 -7.57 -18.44 -0.55
N ILE A 69 -8.45 -17.44 -0.31
CA ILE A 69 -9.80 -17.44 -0.90
C ILE A 69 -9.94 -16.61 -2.17
N THR A 70 -9.00 -15.72 -2.47
CA THR A 70 -9.11 -14.85 -3.65
C THR A 70 -9.09 -15.66 -4.95
N THR A 71 -10.00 -15.32 -5.86
CA THR A 71 -10.14 -15.96 -7.18
C THR A 71 -9.86 -15.02 -8.34
N LYS A 72 -9.54 -13.74 -8.07
CA LYS A 72 -9.31 -12.70 -9.09
C LYS A 72 -10.47 -12.58 -10.10
N CYS A 73 -11.70 -12.78 -9.64
CA CYS A 73 -12.88 -12.81 -10.52
C CYS A 73 -13.27 -11.45 -11.13
N SER A 74 -12.66 -10.36 -10.68
CA SER A 74 -12.86 -8.96 -11.14
C SER A 74 -14.28 -8.40 -11.02
N ARG A 75 -15.23 -9.07 -10.38
CA ARG A 75 -16.61 -8.58 -10.20
C ARG A 75 -16.66 -7.21 -9.51
N CYS A 76 -15.70 -6.91 -8.65
CA CYS A 76 -15.55 -5.61 -8.01
C CYS A 76 -15.24 -4.46 -8.98
N ALA A 77 -14.90 -4.73 -10.24
CA ALA A 77 -14.70 -3.72 -11.26
C ALA A 77 -16.00 -2.99 -11.61
N ASP A 78 -17.12 -3.72 -11.67
CA ASP A 78 -18.43 -3.21 -12.10
C ASP A 78 -18.95 -2.08 -11.20
N VAL A 79 -18.50 -2.02 -9.95
CA VAL A 79 -18.94 -1.02 -8.97
C VAL A 79 -17.88 -0.01 -8.59
N CYS A 80 -16.71 -0.10 -9.18
CA CYS A 80 -15.59 0.78 -8.85
C CYS A 80 -15.64 2.08 -9.66
N PRO A 81 -15.91 3.25 -9.03
CA PRO A 81 -16.01 4.51 -9.76
C PRO A 81 -14.67 4.94 -10.38
N VAL A 82 -13.55 4.51 -9.79
CA VAL A 82 -12.23 4.83 -10.33
C VAL A 82 -11.96 4.02 -11.58
N TYR A 83 -12.26 2.74 -11.57
CA TYR A 83 -12.13 1.88 -12.75
C TYR A 83 -13.10 2.30 -13.85
N ASP A 84 -14.35 2.65 -13.50
CA ASP A 84 -15.34 3.12 -14.46
C ASP A 84 -14.85 4.37 -15.22
N ALA A 85 -14.21 5.30 -14.51
CA ALA A 85 -13.66 6.52 -15.11
C ALA A 85 -12.37 6.29 -15.91
N SER A 86 -11.46 5.42 -15.43
CA SER A 86 -10.12 5.26 -16.02
C SER A 86 -10.04 4.16 -17.07
N GLN A 87 -10.86 3.11 -16.95
CA GLN A 87 -10.79 1.86 -17.70
C GLN A 87 -9.40 1.18 -17.62
N ASP A 88 -8.58 1.57 -16.63
CA ASP A 88 -7.25 1.00 -16.39
C ASP A 88 -7.38 -0.27 -15.52
N PRO A 89 -6.94 -1.45 -15.97
CA PRO A 89 -6.99 -2.68 -15.19
C PRO A 89 -6.31 -2.57 -13.81
N ARG A 90 -5.33 -1.67 -13.67
CA ARG A 90 -4.65 -1.40 -12.39
C ARG A 90 -5.55 -0.75 -11.34
N ASP A 91 -6.69 -0.19 -11.78
CA ASP A 91 -7.68 0.42 -10.91
C ASP A 91 -8.76 -0.55 -10.42
N ILE A 92 -8.74 -1.80 -10.87
CA ILE A 92 -9.65 -2.84 -10.39
C ILE A 92 -9.32 -3.18 -8.93
N PRO A 93 -10.31 -3.17 -8.02
CA PRO A 93 -10.04 -3.37 -6.58
C PRO A 93 -9.36 -4.71 -6.24
N CYS A 94 -9.70 -5.80 -6.91
CA CYS A 94 -9.04 -7.08 -6.66
C CYS A 94 -7.58 -7.07 -7.13
N TYR A 95 -7.24 -6.34 -8.19
CA TYR A 95 -5.85 -6.14 -8.61
C TYR A 95 -5.04 -5.45 -7.51
N ARG A 96 -5.57 -4.35 -6.93
CA ARG A 96 -4.90 -3.66 -5.82
C ARG A 96 -4.65 -4.59 -4.63
N THR A 97 -5.65 -5.38 -4.28
CA THR A 97 -5.54 -6.37 -3.20
C THR A 97 -4.46 -7.40 -3.50
N GLU A 98 -4.37 -7.88 -4.74
CA GLU A 98 -3.36 -8.87 -5.14
C GLU A 98 -1.92 -8.35 -4.99
N LEU A 99 -1.68 -7.05 -5.21
CA LEU A 99 -0.34 -6.48 -5.03
C LEU A 99 0.23 -6.77 -3.63
N ILE A 100 -0.56 -6.60 -2.58
CA ILE A 100 -0.11 -6.89 -1.21
C ILE A 100 -0.15 -8.39 -0.89
N LEU A 101 -1.14 -9.12 -1.42
CA LEU A 101 -1.24 -10.56 -1.19
C LEU A 101 -0.09 -11.31 -1.85
N ASP A 102 0.39 -10.89 -3.01
CA ASP A 102 1.53 -11.50 -3.67
C ASP A 102 2.83 -11.28 -2.88
N ILE A 103 3.02 -10.08 -2.29
CA ILE A 103 4.12 -9.82 -1.36
C ILE A 103 3.98 -10.71 -0.12
N TYR A 104 2.78 -10.78 0.46
CA TYR A 104 2.52 -11.64 1.62
C TYR A 104 2.85 -13.11 1.33
N ARG A 105 2.32 -13.66 0.23
CA ARG A 105 2.59 -15.05 -0.18
C ARG A 105 4.09 -15.30 -0.38
N ARG A 106 4.80 -14.33 -0.94
CA ARG A 106 6.23 -14.46 -1.25
C ARG A 106 7.11 -14.44 -0.02
N TYR A 107 6.90 -13.48 0.87
CA TYR A 107 7.84 -13.19 1.96
C TYR A 107 7.39 -13.66 3.34
N PHE A 108 6.10 -13.89 3.54
CA PHE A 108 5.52 -14.17 4.86
C PHE A 108 4.86 -15.54 4.96
N THR A 109 4.94 -16.39 3.92
CA THR A 109 4.46 -17.76 3.97
C THR A 109 5.58 -18.78 3.77
N LEU A 110 5.46 -19.95 4.40
CA LEU A 110 6.43 -21.02 4.26
C LEU A 110 6.60 -21.46 2.80
N GLY A 111 5.49 -21.55 2.05
CA GLY A 111 5.51 -21.91 0.63
C GLY A 111 6.27 -20.90 -0.23
N GLY A 112 6.14 -19.62 0.05
CA GLY A 112 6.89 -18.55 -0.62
C GLY A 112 8.38 -18.62 -0.33
N MET A 113 8.74 -18.84 0.94
CA MET A 113 10.14 -19.00 1.34
C MET A 113 10.80 -20.24 0.72
N MET A 114 10.07 -21.35 0.64
CA MET A 114 10.57 -22.56 -0.02
C MET A 114 10.80 -22.36 -1.52
N ARG A 115 9.84 -21.72 -2.23
CA ARG A 115 9.99 -21.38 -3.66
C ARG A 115 11.19 -20.49 -3.90
N ALA A 116 11.47 -19.54 -3.00
CA ALA A 116 12.65 -18.69 -3.07
C ALA A 116 13.95 -19.49 -3.01
N ARG A 117 14.04 -20.45 -2.12
CA ARG A 117 15.20 -21.33 -2.01
C ARG A 117 15.45 -22.18 -3.27
N LEU A 118 14.38 -22.49 -3.99
CA LEU A 118 14.45 -23.25 -5.25
C LEU A 118 14.69 -22.37 -6.48
N GLY A 119 14.92 -21.06 -6.31
CA GLY A 119 15.18 -20.12 -7.41
C GLY A 119 13.96 -19.79 -8.27
N HIS A 120 12.75 -20.10 -7.81
CA HIS A 120 11.49 -19.90 -8.58
C HIS A 120 10.64 -18.76 -8.01
N ALA A 121 11.23 -17.77 -7.38
CA ALA A 121 10.48 -16.67 -6.80
C ALA A 121 10.89 -15.32 -7.40
N TRP A 122 9.89 -14.48 -7.67
CA TRP A 122 10.12 -13.09 -8.01
C TRP A 122 10.63 -12.32 -6.79
N GLU A 123 11.32 -11.22 -7.02
CA GLU A 123 11.81 -10.33 -5.98
C GLU A 123 11.07 -9.00 -6.03
N LEU A 124 10.76 -8.47 -4.85
CA LEU A 124 10.18 -7.13 -4.72
C LEU A 124 11.22 -6.11 -5.18
N SER A 125 10.80 -5.16 -5.98
CA SER A 125 11.63 -4.06 -6.46
C SER A 125 10.93 -2.73 -6.26
N ASP A 126 11.67 -1.64 -6.32
CA ASP A 126 11.13 -0.28 -6.23
C ASP A 126 10.01 -0.04 -7.24
N ARG A 127 10.13 -0.60 -8.44
CA ARG A 127 9.08 -0.52 -9.46
C ARG A 127 7.75 -1.11 -8.98
N HIS A 128 7.77 -2.24 -8.27
CA HIS A 128 6.55 -2.84 -7.73
C HIS A 128 5.93 -1.97 -6.64
N ILE A 129 6.78 -1.32 -5.83
CA ILE A 129 6.33 -0.40 -4.78
C ILE A 129 5.73 0.87 -5.40
N ASP A 130 6.34 1.42 -6.45
CA ASP A 130 5.81 2.57 -7.18
C ASP A 130 4.47 2.25 -7.86
N GLU A 131 4.34 1.09 -8.49
CA GLU A 131 3.09 0.62 -9.10
C GLU A 131 1.99 0.45 -8.05
N MET A 132 2.35 -0.09 -6.88
CA MET A 132 1.44 -0.21 -5.75
C MET A 132 0.99 1.18 -5.26
N ALA A 133 1.91 2.13 -5.06
CA ALA A 133 1.60 3.47 -4.60
C ALA A 133 0.64 4.17 -5.58
N GLU A 134 0.94 4.12 -6.88
CA GLU A 134 0.08 4.69 -7.92
C GLU A 134 -1.35 4.13 -7.87
N SER A 135 -1.51 2.82 -7.86
CA SER A 135 -2.81 2.18 -7.84
C SER A 135 -3.59 2.46 -6.54
N ILE A 136 -2.91 2.43 -5.39
CA ILE A 136 -3.52 2.57 -4.07
C ILE A 136 -4.02 3.98 -3.79
N TYR A 137 -3.26 5.01 -4.18
CA TYR A 137 -3.68 6.40 -3.92
C TYR A 137 -4.79 6.88 -4.86
N ARG A 138 -5.02 6.23 -5.99
CA ARG A 138 -6.21 6.48 -6.83
C ARG A 138 -7.50 6.01 -6.18
N CYS A 139 -7.46 5.07 -5.25
CA CYS A 139 -8.66 4.51 -4.60
C CYS A 139 -9.35 5.56 -3.71
N THR A 140 -10.65 5.77 -3.88
CA THR A 140 -11.45 6.67 -3.04
C THR A 140 -11.89 6.08 -1.70
N ALA A 141 -11.51 4.82 -1.41
CA ALA A 141 -11.89 4.07 -0.20
C ALA A 141 -13.41 4.00 0.08
N CYS A 142 -14.25 4.08 -0.96
CA CYS A 142 -15.71 4.11 -0.84
C CYS A 142 -16.35 2.78 -0.43
N ARG A 143 -15.62 1.68 -0.37
CA ARG A 143 -16.02 0.32 0.04
C ARG A 143 -17.07 -0.39 -0.84
N ARG A 144 -17.52 0.17 -1.95
CA ARG A 144 -18.49 -0.51 -2.85
C ARG A 144 -17.98 -1.88 -3.31
N CYS A 145 -16.68 -2.01 -3.60
CA CYS A 145 -16.07 -3.27 -3.98
C CYS A 145 -16.12 -4.35 -2.89
N THR A 146 -16.12 -3.94 -1.63
CA THR A 146 -16.23 -4.86 -0.48
C THR A 146 -17.64 -5.44 -0.38
N THR A 147 -18.66 -4.61 -0.59
CA THR A 147 -20.07 -5.06 -0.55
C THR A 147 -20.45 -5.97 -1.71
N GLU A 148 -19.82 -5.77 -2.88
CA GLU A 148 -20.08 -6.58 -4.08
C GLU A 148 -19.25 -7.87 -4.14
N CYS A 149 -18.24 -8.01 -3.27
CA CYS A 149 -17.34 -9.17 -3.31
C CYS A 149 -18.05 -10.45 -2.84
N PRO A 150 -18.24 -11.47 -3.69
CA PRO A 150 -18.92 -12.71 -3.32
C PRO A 150 -18.13 -13.55 -2.30
N LEU A 151 -16.83 -13.24 -2.16
CA LEU A 151 -15.93 -13.92 -1.22
C LEU A 151 -15.77 -13.15 0.09
N GLY A 152 -16.43 -11.99 0.25
CA GLY A 152 -16.32 -11.17 1.45
C GLY A 152 -14.95 -10.54 1.66
N ILE A 153 -14.13 -10.38 0.60
CA ILE A 153 -12.82 -9.72 0.72
C ILE A 153 -13.01 -8.22 0.91
N ASP A 154 -12.49 -7.68 2.01
CA ASP A 154 -12.50 -6.23 2.24
C ASP A 154 -11.31 -5.58 1.51
N HIS A 155 -11.55 -5.21 0.25
CA HIS A 155 -10.57 -4.52 -0.58
C HIS A 155 -10.20 -3.14 -0.03
N ALA A 156 -11.12 -2.47 0.68
CA ALA A 156 -10.83 -1.18 1.29
C ALA A 156 -9.90 -1.35 2.50
N LEU A 157 -10.08 -2.38 3.31
CA LEU A 157 -9.16 -2.72 4.40
C LEU A 157 -7.75 -2.97 3.87
N MET A 158 -7.62 -3.70 2.77
CA MET A 158 -6.32 -3.92 2.12
C MET A 158 -5.71 -2.61 1.59
N THR A 159 -6.52 -1.72 1.04
CA THR A 159 -6.08 -0.38 0.63
C THR A 159 -5.58 0.44 1.82
N HIS A 160 -6.27 0.40 2.95
CA HIS A 160 -5.81 1.08 4.18
C HIS A 160 -4.49 0.52 4.70
N LEU A 161 -4.35 -0.81 4.72
CA LEU A 161 -3.09 -1.45 5.09
C LEU A 161 -1.93 -0.98 4.20
N MET A 162 -2.13 -1.00 2.89
CA MET A 162 -1.09 -0.58 1.95
C MET A 162 -0.73 0.89 2.11
N ARG A 163 -1.71 1.80 2.28
CA ARG A 163 -1.44 3.22 2.57
C ARG A 163 -0.66 3.39 3.87
N HIS A 164 -0.99 2.63 4.90
CA HIS A 164 -0.24 2.66 6.15
C HIS A 164 1.24 2.28 5.93
N ILE A 165 1.50 1.17 5.23
CA ILE A 165 2.86 0.73 4.94
C ILE A 165 3.59 1.77 4.07
N LEU A 166 2.96 2.26 3.01
CA LEU A 166 3.54 3.26 2.11
C LEU A 166 3.87 4.57 2.83
N SER A 167 3.01 5.01 3.76
CA SER A 167 3.27 6.21 4.55
C SER A 167 4.49 6.07 5.46
N GLU A 168 4.69 4.90 6.03
CA GLU A 168 5.88 4.62 6.87
C GLU A 168 7.17 4.50 6.03
N VAL A 169 7.03 4.17 4.75
CA VAL A 169 8.15 4.18 3.78
C VAL A 169 8.41 5.57 3.19
N GLY A 170 7.53 6.54 3.47
CA GLY A 170 7.66 7.91 2.96
C GLY A 170 7.06 8.12 1.56
N LEU A 171 6.32 7.14 1.03
CA LEU A 171 5.65 7.23 -0.27
C LEU A 171 4.20 7.72 -0.10
N VAL A 172 4.05 9.02 0.09
CA VAL A 172 2.75 9.69 0.19
C VAL A 172 2.67 10.78 -0.88
N PRO A 173 1.53 10.94 -1.58
CA PRO A 173 1.33 12.04 -2.52
C PRO A 173 1.57 13.39 -1.85
N LYS A 174 2.34 14.28 -2.49
CA LYS A 174 2.72 15.58 -1.93
C LYS A 174 1.49 16.43 -1.56
N ALA A 175 0.47 16.44 -2.40
CA ALA A 175 -0.77 17.16 -2.11
C ALA A 175 -1.45 16.68 -0.81
N LEU A 176 -1.40 15.38 -0.52
CA LEU A 176 -1.95 14.84 0.72
C LEU A 176 -1.10 15.26 1.93
N VAL A 177 0.22 15.28 1.78
CA VAL A 177 1.14 15.75 2.83
C VAL A 177 0.87 17.21 3.16
N VAL A 178 0.71 18.07 2.14
CA VAL A 178 0.38 19.51 2.33
C VAL A 178 -0.92 19.67 3.09
N ALA A 179 -2.00 19.00 2.65
CA ALA A 179 -3.31 19.10 3.29
C ALA A 179 -3.28 18.65 4.77
N VAL A 180 -2.57 17.56 5.08
CA VAL A 180 -2.41 17.07 6.46
C VAL A 180 -1.59 18.05 7.29
N ARG A 181 -0.54 18.63 6.71
CA ARG A 181 0.29 19.63 7.38
C ARG A 181 -0.50 20.89 7.72
N GLU A 182 -1.27 21.43 6.78
CA GLU A 182 -2.13 22.58 7.02
C GLU A 182 -3.13 22.33 8.16
N GLN A 183 -3.67 21.12 8.27
CA GLN A 183 -4.56 20.74 9.37
C GLN A 183 -3.85 20.62 10.73
N LEU A 184 -2.57 20.24 10.73
CA LEU A 184 -1.79 20.10 11.98
C LEU A 184 -1.22 21.42 12.49
N GLU A 185 -0.90 22.32 11.57
CA GLU A 185 -0.31 23.64 11.89
C GLU A 185 -1.37 24.74 11.99
N GLY A 186 -2.52 24.57 11.35
CA GLY A 186 -3.66 25.47 11.45
C GLY A 186 -4.44 25.20 12.72
N ASP A 187 -4.41 26.12 13.67
CA ASP A 187 -5.28 26.15 14.86
C ASP A 187 -6.75 26.46 14.45
N THR A 188 -7.39 25.56 13.70
CA THR A 188 -8.81 25.70 13.34
C THR A 188 -9.62 24.52 13.82
#